data_ed87579f35e24c708d32d3a872622e01
#
_entry.id   ed87579f35e24c708d32d3a872622e01
#
_cell.length_a   1.000
_cell.length_b   1.000
_cell.length_c   1.000
_cell.angle_alpha   90.00
_cell.angle_beta   90.00
_cell.angle_gamma   90.00
#
_symmetry.space_group_name_H-M   'P 1'
#
loop_
_entity.id
_entity.type
_entity.pdbx_description
1 polymer ?
#
loop_
_entity_poly.entity_id
_entity_poly.type
_entity_poly.pdbx_seq_one_letter_code
_entity_poly.pdbx_strand_id
1 'polypeptide(L)'
;MQGARALGSLAVAMLGTLALGAGPAWAGPATQMATLPVTQAAAALPAPVPCNTSAGSCWQPSVVSRWQYQLQGSVNSAGQCLYPSTGFINTAITGTSFATGQQVAPSVFDIDIYQDGKCYTPNNYGVLNTAAVSALHAEGDKVIGYIDAGTAETWRPDYPEYQSFNASCGGCLFGKPVGGFRDEFWLNINTNVSGTNPNTGQTETAQHFILDELAARLAKTRSAGADAIEFDNVDAYQNKTGLAISAATQEQFDAAIANLAHTAGFAAGLKNDLGQAGDLQPYFDFAINEQCWQYRECNFPAPGLQAWPSTYGKAVFNVEYKLATSKFCPQANSSGYNFNSILKDVNLYDIPYTPCR
;
A
#
# COMPACT_ATOMS: atom_id res chain seq x y z
N MET A 1 -21.27 -13.58 -13.82
CA MET A 1 -20.31 -14.53 -13.22
C MET A 1 -19.01 -13.75 -13.11
N GLN A 2 -18.83 -13.05 -11.97
CA GLN A 2 -17.59 -12.31 -11.69
C GLN A 2 -16.70 -13.24 -10.88
N GLY A 3 -15.49 -13.48 -11.39
CA GLY A 3 -14.51 -14.32 -10.75
C GLY A 3 -13.99 -13.70 -9.45
N ALA A 4 -13.68 -14.55 -8.50
CA ALA A 4 -13.05 -14.18 -7.25
C ALA A 4 -11.74 -13.41 -7.54
N ARG A 5 -11.60 -12.25 -6.96
CA ARG A 5 -10.37 -11.44 -7.00
C ARG A 5 -9.32 -12.12 -6.13
N ALA A 6 -8.26 -12.59 -6.73
CA ALA A 6 -7.11 -13.13 -6.01
C ALA A 6 -6.03 -12.05 -5.96
N LEU A 7 -5.72 -11.56 -4.76
CA LEU A 7 -4.58 -10.69 -4.50
C LEU A 7 -3.29 -11.45 -4.82
N GLY A 8 -2.59 -11.02 -5.82
CA GLY A 8 -1.36 -11.62 -6.27
C GLY A 8 -0.25 -10.60 -6.44
N SER A 9 0.31 -10.13 -5.33
CA SER A 9 1.67 -9.58 -5.39
C SER A 9 2.63 -10.76 -5.42
N LEU A 10 2.98 -11.23 -6.60
CA LEU A 10 4.02 -12.23 -6.80
C LEU A 10 5.35 -11.51 -7.01
N ALA A 11 6.12 -11.34 -5.94
CA ALA A 11 7.54 -11.05 -6.06
C ALA A 11 8.23 -12.31 -6.59
N VAL A 12 8.54 -12.34 -7.89
CA VAL A 12 9.36 -13.40 -8.50
C VAL A 12 10.82 -12.99 -8.40
N ALA A 13 11.53 -13.49 -7.39
CA ALA A 13 12.98 -13.46 -7.35
C ALA A 13 13.52 -14.48 -8.35
N MET A 14 14.07 -14.03 -9.48
CA MET A 14 14.86 -14.87 -10.38
C MET A 14 16.32 -14.87 -9.92
N LEU A 15 16.75 -15.96 -9.30
CA LEU A 15 18.18 -16.30 -9.14
C LEU A 15 18.72 -16.81 -10.48
N GLY A 16 19.46 -15.97 -11.17
CA GLY A 16 20.26 -16.37 -12.32
C GLY A 16 21.63 -16.89 -11.91
N THR A 17 21.86 -18.18 -12.07
CA THR A 17 23.21 -18.80 -11.95
C THR A 17 24.06 -18.41 -13.14
N LEU A 18 25.17 -17.70 -12.92
CA LEU A 18 26.21 -17.45 -13.92
C LEU A 18 27.14 -18.67 -14.00
N ALA A 19 27.14 -19.32 -15.15
CA ALA A 19 28.17 -20.28 -15.53
C ALA A 19 29.33 -19.54 -16.21
N LEU A 20 30.54 -19.68 -15.65
CA LEU A 20 31.81 -19.22 -16.21
C LEU A 20 32.25 -20.16 -17.33
N GLY A 21 32.24 -19.67 -18.57
CA GLY A 21 32.88 -20.32 -19.71
C GLY A 21 34.02 -19.47 -20.24
N ALA A 22 35.22 -19.97 -20.16
CA ALA A 22 36.42 -19.35 -20.75
C ALA A 22 36.51 -19.68 -22.25
N GLY A 23 36.66 -18.68 -23.09
CA GLY A 23 36.95 -18.78 -24.52
C GLY A 23 37.92 -17.67 -24.97
N PRO A 24 38.69 -17.87 -26.05
CA PRO A 24 40.00 -17.23 -26.29
C PRO A 24 39.92 -15.78 -26.80
N ALA A 25 41.01 -15.07 -26.47
CA ALA A 25 41.22 -13.66 -26.82
C ALA A 25 41.32 -13.42 -28.34
N TRP A 26 40.56 -12.42 -28.84
CA TRP A 26 40.82 -11.80 -30.14
C TRP A 26 41.08 -10.31 -29.90
N ALA A 27 42.27 -9.85 -30.34
CA ALA A 27 42.63 -8.43 -30.36
C ALA A 27 42.05 -7.82 -31.62
N GLY A 28 41.16 -6.86 -31.49
CA GLY A 28 40.66 -5.98 -32.54
C GLY A 28 40.95 -4.50 -32.20
N PRO A 29 40.95 -3.57 -33.18
CA PRO A 29 41.57 -2.26 -33.07
C PRO A 29 40.78 -1.31 -32.14
N ALA A 30 41.53 -0.41 -31.51
CA ALA A 30 41.05 0.60 -30.59
C ALA A 30 39.97 1.50 -31.25
N THR A 31 38.73 1.29 -30.81
CA THR A 31 37.61 2.18 -31.12
C THR A 31 37.42 3.18 -29.99
N GLN A 32 37.28 4.46 -30.36
CA GLN A 32 37.08 5.59 -29.46
C GLN A 32 36.12 5.28 -28.32
N MET A 33 36.55 5.58 -27.10
CA MET A 33 35.65 5.62 -25.93
C MET A 33 34.58 6.66 -26.20
N ALA A 34 33.37 6.18 -26.49
CA ALA A 34 32.17 6.99 -26.37
C ALA A 34 32.07 7.40 -24.91
N THR A 35 32.08 8.70 -24.64
CA THR A 35 31.73 9.26 -23.33
C THR A 35 30.34 8.75 -22.94
N LEU A 36 30.30 7.91 -21.91
CA LEU A 36 29.04 7.51 -21.32
C LEU A 36 28.26 8.78 -20.90
N PRO A 37 26.97 8.85 -21.14
CA PRO A 37 26.19 9.99 -20.70
C PRO A 37 26.38 10.14 -19.19
N VAL A 38 26.64 11.37 -18.75
CA VAL A 38 26.66 11.76 -17.35
C VAL A 38 25.32 11.30 -16.77
N THR A 39 25.34 10.31 -15.91
CA THR A 39 24.15 9.92 -15.15
C THR A 39 23.70 11.15 -14.39
N GLN A 40 22.54 11.67 -14.77
CA GLN A 40 21.92 12.76 -14.06
C GLN A 40 21.77 12.30 -12.61
N ALA A 41 22.42 13.00 -11.69
CA ALA A 41 22.29 12.66 -10.27
C ALA A 41 20.81 12.65 -9.92
N ALA A 42 20.36 11.59 -9.26
CA ALA A 42 18.99 11.53 -8.77
C ALA A 42 18.72 12.80 -7.96
N ALA A 43 17.59 13.46 -8.20
CA ALA A 43 17.20 14.61 -7.41
C ALA A 43 17.09 14.18 -5.93
N ALA A 44 17.56 15.03 -5.02
CA ALA A 44 17.43 14.71 -3.60
C ALA A 44 15.96 14.58 -3.20
N LEU A 45 15.67 13.66 -2.28
CA LEU A 45 14.32 13.52 -1.74
C LEU A 45 13.87 14.84 -1.08
N PRO A 46 12.57 15.17 -1.12
CA PRO A 46 12.04 16.31 -0.38
C PRO A 46 12.27 16.10 1.12
N ALA A 47 12.42 17.18 1.90
CA ALA A 47 12.51 17.01 3.35
C ALA A 47 11.23 16.40 3.91
N PRO A 48 11.31 15.49 4.91
CA PRO A 48 10.12 14.97 5.58
C PRO A 48 9.31 16.08 6.24
N VAL A 49 8.01 16.12 5.99
CA VAL A 49 7.08 17.05 6.64
C VAL A 49 6.59 16.39 7.94
N PRO A 50 6.69 17.08 9.09
CA PRO A 50 6.16 16.55 10.33
C PRO A 50 4.64 16.38 10.26
N CYS A 51 4.12 15.25 10.72
CA CYS A 51 2.69 15.04 10.80
C CYS A 51 2.10 15.78 12.02
N ASN A 52 1.46 16.91 11.75
CA ASN A 52 0.84 17.74 12.77
C ASN A 52 -0.61 18.08 12.38
N THR A 53 -1.49 18.05 13.37
CA THR A 53 -2.86 18.54 13.26
C THR A 53 -3.05 19.79 14.12
N SER A 54 -4.17 20.48 13.99
CA SER A 54 -4.55 21.57 14.91
C SER A 54 -4.68 21.11 16.37
N ALA A 55 -4.83 19.80 16.61
CA ALA A 55 -4.94 19.20 17.93
C ALA A 55 -3.59 18.64 18.45
N GLY A 56 -2.50 18.77 17.71
CA GLY A 56 -1.18 18.22 18.01
C GLY A 56 -0.62 17.32 16.91
N SER A 57 0.23 16.35 17.27
CA SER A 57 0.76 15.36 16.33
C SER A 57 -0.35 14.41 15.84
N CYS A 58 -0.17 13.86 14.63
CA CYS A 58 -1.06 12.82 14.11
C CYS A 58 -1.03 11.58 15.02
N TRP A 59 -2.14 10.84 15.02
CA TRP A 59 -2.15 9.55 15.67
C TRP A 59 -1.15 8.60 14.99
N GLN A 60 -0.36 7.92 15.78
CA GLN A 60 0.56 6.89 15.31
C GLN A 60 0.24 5.57 16.00
N PRO A 61 0.22 4.44 15.26
CA PRO A 61 -0.03 3.13 15.86
C PRO A 61 1.07 2.76 16.82
N SER A 62 0.69 2.18 17.96
CA SER A 62 1.64 1.56 18.86
C SER A 62 2.26 0.31 18.24
N VAL A 63 3.53 0.06 18.50
CA VAL A 63 4.24 -1.15 18.06
C VAL A 63 3.62 -2.47 18.54
N VAL A 64 2.64 -2.41 19.46
CA VAL A 64 1.92 -3.58 19.98
C VAL A 64 0.42 -3.53 19.70
N SER A 65 -0.02 -2.70 18.76
CA SER A 65 -1.44 -2.61 18.37
C SER A 65 -1.90 -3.91 17.71
N ARG A 66 -3.06 -4.43 18.13
CA ARG A 66 -3.75 -5.47 17.36
C ARG A 66 -4.51 -4.81 16.23
N TRP A 67 -4.49 -5.40 15.04
CA TRP A 67 -5.13 -4.83 13.87
C TRP A 67 -5.96 -5.84 13.11
N GLN A 68 -6.94 -5.35 12.37
CA GLN A 68 -7.72 -6.06 11.38
C GLN A 68 -7.46 -5.44 10.01
N TYR A 69 -7.33 -6.28 9.01
CA TYR A 69 -7.22 -5.86 7.61
C TYR A 69 -8.45 -6.36 6.87
N GLN A 70 -9.36 -5.44 6.54
CA GLN A 70 -10.62 -5.78 5.87
C GLN A 70 -10.94 -4.75 4.77
N LEU A 71 -10.60 -5.08 3.52
CA LEU A 71 -10.86 -4.22 2.37
C LEU A 71 -12.13 -4.61 1.60
N GLN A 72 -12.75 -5.73 1.94
CA GLN A 72 -13.96 -6.22 1.27
C GLN A 72 -15.13 -6.27 2.23
N GLY A 73 -16.34 -5.97 1.70
CA GLY A 73 -17.57 -6.16 2.47
C GLY A 73 -17.80 -7.62 2.83
N SER A 74 -18.16 -7.88 4.09
CA SER A 74 -18.35 -9.21 4.64
C SER A 74 -19.53 -9.95 4.02
N VAL A 75 -19.33 -11.23 3.72
CA VAL A 75 -20.38 -12.13 3.21
C VAL A 75 -20.39 -13.46 3.97
N ASN A 76 -21.57 -14.04 4.17
CA ASN A 76 -21.68 -15.39 4.68
C ASN A 76 -21.40 -16.45 3.59
N SER A 77 -21.43 -17.73 3.97
CA SER A 77 -21.22 -18.86 3.06
C SER A 77 -22.26 -18.94 1.93
N ALA A 78 -23.44 -18.37 2.11
CA ALA A 78 -24.46 -18.25 1.07
C ALA A 78 -24.28 -17.03 0.16
N GLY A 79 -23.25 -16.22 0.41
CA GLY A 79 -22.95 -15.01 -0.35
C GLY A 79 -23.86 -13.83 -0.03
N GLN A 80 -24.57 -13.86 1.10
CA GLN A 80 -25.35 -12.74 1.58
C GLN A 80 -24.45 -11.77 2.35
N CYS A 81 -24.64 -10.48 2.10
CA CYS A 81 -23.86 -9.44 2.75
C CYS A 81 -24.25 -9.28 4.22
N LEU A 82 -23.26 -9.15 5.07
CA LEU A 82 -23.37 -8.97 6.51
C LEU A 82 -23.08 -7.51 6.89
N TYR A 83 -23.53 -7.10 8.08
CA TYR A 83 -23.22 -5.79 8.66
C TYR A 83 -23.64 -4.57 7.81
N PRO A 84 -24.87 -4.50 7.29
CA PRO A 84 -25.28 -3.39 6.42
C PRO A 84 -25.27 -2.03 7.12
N SER A 85 -25.44 -1.99 8.44
CA SER A 85 -25.43 -0.76 9.26
C SER A 85 -24.04 -0.13 9.39
N THR A 86 -22.99 -0.91 9.18
CA THR A 86 -21.58 -0.48 9.25
C THR A 86 -20.88 -0.60 7.88
N GLY A 87 -21.63 -0.36 6.79
CA GLY A 87 -21.05 -0.41 5.45
C GLY A 87 -20.43 -1.76 5.12
N PHE A 88 -21.03 -2.87 5.64
CA PHE A 88 -20.56 -4.25 5.48
C PHE A 88 -19.19 -4.56 6.12
N ILE A 89 -18.68 -3.67 6.99
CA ILE A 89 -17.48 -3.91 7.80
C ILE A 89 -17.89 -4.56 9.13
N ASN A 90 -17.18 -5.61 9.54
CA ASN A 90 -17.36 -6.26 10.83
C ASN A 90 -16.60 -5.52 11.93
N THR A 91 -17.24 -4.55 12.55
CA THR A 91 -16.64 -3.74 13.62
C THR A 91 -16.53 -4.45 14.96
N ALA A 92 -17.17 -5.62 15.12
CA ALA A 92 -17.16 -6.42 16.35
C ALA A 92 -16.35 -7.73 16.22
N ILE A 93 -15.42 -7.78 15.24
CA ILE A 93 -14.61 -8.97 14.99
C ILE A 93 -13.75 -9.32 16.21
N THR A 94 -13.66 -10.62 16.51
CA THR A 94 -12.69 -11.17 17.45
C THR A 94 -11.97 -12.36 16.82
N GLY A 95 -10.75 -12.63 17.28
CA GLY A 95 -9.98 -13.78 16.84
C GLY A 95 -9.22 -14.43 17.99
N THR A 96 -8.87 -15.71 17.84
CA THR A 96 -8.07 -16.40 18.84
C THR A 96 -6.61 -16.01 18.69
N SER A 97 -6.04 -15.34 19.69
CA SER A 97 -4.61 -15.01 19.73
C SER A 97 -3.76 -16.28 19.77
N PHE A 98 -2.80 -16.39 18.87
CA PHE A 98 -1.82 -17.49 18.87
C PHE A 98 -1.01 -17.53 20.17
N ALA A 99 -0.64 -16.38 20.73
CA ALA A 99 0.22 -16.30 21.91
C ALA A 99 -0.49 -16.75 23.19
N THR A 100 -1.79 -16.46 23.32
CA THR A 100 -2.52 -16.68 24.59
C THR A 100 -3.63 -17.72 24.50
N GLY A 101 -4.07 -18.08 23.29
CA GLY A 101 -5.26 -18.92 23.08
C GLY A 101 -6.59 -18.23 23.42
N GLN A 102 -6.55 -16.94 23.75
CA GLN A 102 -7.72 -16.15 24.16
C GLN A 102 -8.35 -15.43 22.99
N GLN A 103 -9.66 -15.16 23.07
CA GLN A 103 -10.32 -14.26 22.14
C GLN A 103 -9.86 -12.83 22.38
N VAL A 104 -9.44 -12.16 21.32
CA VAL A 104 -9.00 -10.75 21.35
C VAL A 104 -9.66 -10.00 20.21
N ALA A 105 -9.98 -8.74 20.45
CA ALA A 105 -10.42 -7.79 19.43
C ALA A 105 -9.23 -7.00 18.87
N PRO A 106 -9.27 -6.58 17.62
CA PRO A 106 -8.37 -5.54 17.13
C PRO A 106 -8.66 -4.20 17.81
N SER A 107 -7.71 -3.29 17.78
CA SER A 107 -7.86 -1.89 18.22
C SER A 107 -7.51 -0.92 17.09
N VAL A 108 -7.12 -1.45 15.94
CA VAL A 108 -6.83 -0.74 14.71
C VAL A 108 -7.47 -1.49 13.56
N PHE A 109 -8.21 -0.79 12.72
CA PHE A 109 -8.86 -1.36 11.55
C PHE A 109 -8.33 -0.68 10.30
N ASP A 110 -7.81 -1.45 9.38
CA ASP A 110 -7.45 -1.00 8.05
C ASP A 110 -8.57 -1.42 7.10
N ILE A 111 -9.25 -0.42 6.56
CA ILE A 111 -10.46 -0.62 5.74
C ILE A 111 -10.41 0.24 4.48
N ASP A 112 -11.04 -0.23 3.42
CA ASP A 112 -11.33 0.65 2.30
C ASP A 112 -12.27 1.78 2.77
N ILE A 113 -11.84 3.02 2.49
CA ILE A 113 -12.62 4.19 2.88
C ILE A 113 -13.91 4.33 2.08
N TYR A 114 -13.96 3.69 0.92
CA TYR A 114 -15.17 3.57 0.12
C TYR A 114 -15.85 2.23 0.35
N GLN A 115 -17.15 2.23 0.22
CA GLN A 115 -17.91 1.01 0.14
C GLN A 115 -17.61 0.34 -1.18
N ASP A 116 -16.82 -0.74 -1.16
CA ASP A 116 -16.41 -1.49 -2.33
C ASP A 116 -16.65 -3.00 -2.18
N GLY A 117 -16.57 -3.72 -3.29
CA GLY A 117 -16.68 -5.16 -3.35
C GLY A 117 -18.08 -5.70 -3.59
N LYS A 118 -18.26 -6.99 -3.26
CA LYS A 118 -19.43 -7.77 -3.65
C LYS A 118 -20.78 -7.26 -3.09
N CYS A 119 -20.74 -6.59 -1.95
CA CYS A 119 -21.94 -6.11 -1.25
C CYS A 119 -22.47 -4.81 -1.81
N TYR A 120 -21.75 -4.18 -2.68
CA TYR A 120 -22.11 -2.85 -3.20
C TYR A 120 -22.69 -2.95 -4.60
N THR A 121 -23.67 -2.13 -4.87
CA THR A 121 -24.22 -1.96 -6.22
C THR A 121 -23.44 -0.87 -6.95
N PRO A 122 -23.43 -0.85 -8.30
CA PRO A 122 -22.77 0.22 -9.04
C PRO A 122 -23.24 1.64 -8.67
N ASN A 123 -24.45 1.78 -8.13
CA ASN A 123 -24.98 3.07 -7.67
C ASN A 123 -24.40 3.55 -6.33
N ASN A 124 -23.65 2.70 -5.63
CA ASN A 124 -23.04 3.02 -4.34
C ASN A 124 -21.53 3.27 -4.45
N TYR A 125 -20.95 3.18 -5.63
CA TYR A 125 -19.56 3.51 -5.84
C TYR A 125 -19.29 4.95 -5.39
N GLY A 126 -18.29 5.12 -4.51
CA GLY A 126 -17.96 6.41 -3.92
C GLY A 126 -18.69 6.77 -2.63
N VAL A 127 -19.57 5.92 -2.12
CA VAL A 127 -20.12 6.07 -0.77
C VAL A 127 -19.00 5.76 0.24
N LEU A 128 -18.81 6.69 1.20
CA LEU A 128 -17.77 6.53 2.22
C LEU A 128 -18.24 5.60 3.35
N ASN A 129 -17.31 4.87 3.94
CA ASN A 129 -17.52 3.98 5.09
C ASN A 129 -17.64 4.74 6.43
N THR A 130 -18.26 5.93 6.43
CA THR A 130 -18.43 6.79 7.61
C THR A 130 -19.11 6.09 8.77
N ALA A 131 -20.10 5.22 8.49
CA ALA A 131 -20.80 4.46 9.52
C ALA A 131 -19.89 3.46 10.24
N ALA A 132 -19.01 2.76 9.49
CA ALA A 132 -18.02 1.87 10.08
C ALA A 132 -17.01 2.65 10.94
N VAL A 133 -16.47 3.74 10.41
CA VAL A 133 -15.51 4.60 11.14
C VAL A 133 -16.13 5.11 12.44
N SER A 134 -17.38 5.61 12.39
CA SER A 134 -18.08 6.12 13.58
C SER A 134 -18.32 5.01 14.62
N ALA A 135 -18.67 3.79 14.18
CA ALA A 135 -18.88 2.66 15.08
C ALA A 135 -17.56 2.24 15.75
N LEU A 136 -16.46 2.16 15.01
CA LEU A 136 -15.14 1.84 15.53
C LEU A 136 -14.65 2.89 16.53
N HIS A 137 -14.81 4.16 16.22
CA HIS A 137 -14.45 5.24 17.15
C HIS A 137 -15.29 5.23 18.45
N ALA A 138 -16.55 4.79 18.38
CA ALA A 138 -17.39 4.66 19.57
C ALA A 138 -16.86 3.60 20.55
N GLU A 139 -16.16 2.58 20.05
CA GLU A 139 -15.47 1.55 20.85
C GLU A 139 -14.03 1.97 21.25
N GLY A 140 -13.56 3.13 20.78
CA GLY A 140 -12.20 3.63 21.05
C GLY A 140 -11.14 3.11 20.08
N ASP A 141 -11.55 2.43 19.01
CA ASP A 141 -10.68 1.89 17.99
C ASP A 141 -10.21 2.98 17.02
N LYS A 142 -9.17 2.67 16.24
CA LYS A 142 -8.57 3.56 15.26
C LYS A 142 -8.72 3.00 13.85
N VAL A 143 -8.80 3.88 12.87
CA VAL A 143 -9.04 3.52 11.47
C VAL A 143 -7.92 4.01 10.59
N ILE A 144 -7.29 3.08 9.88
CA ILE A 144 -6.44 3.33 8.72
C ILE A 144 -7.34 3.27 7.49
N GLY A 145 -7.29 4.31 6.65
CA GLY A 145 -8.01 4.34 5.39
C GLY A 145 -7.11 3.86 4.26
N TYR A 146 -7.52 2.80 3.57
CA TYR A 146 -6.84 2.31 2.38
C TYR A 146 -7.00 3.27 1.20
N ILE A 147 -5.90 3.59 0.53
CA ILE A 147 -5.85 4.34 -0.73
C ILE A 147 -4.85 3.65 -1.66
N ASP A 148 -5.30 3.22 -2.83
CA ASP A 148 -4.39 2.83 -3.89
C ASP A 148 -3.75 4.07 -4.51
N ALA A 149 -2.43 4.22 -4.34
CA ALA A 149 -1.68 5.38 -4.82
C ALA A 149 -0.92 5.10 -6.12
N GLY A 150 -0.56 3.86 -6.37
CA GLY A 150 0.27 3.48 -7.51
C GLY A 150 -0.52 2.97 -8.71
N THR A 151 -1.83 2.77 -8.58
CA THR A 151 -2.69 2.29 -9.65
C THR A 151 -4.00 3.06 -9.77
N ALA A 152 -4.68 2.92 -10.91
CA ALA A 152 -6.01 3.42 -11.16
C ALA A 152 -7.00 2.26 -11.23
N GLU A 153 -7.92 2.22 -10.28
CA GLU A 153 -8.98 1.23 -10.16
C GLU A 153 -10.23 1.76 -10.91
N THR A 154 -10.72 1.02 -11.91
CA THR A 154 -11.78 1.48 -12.82
C THR A 154 -13.15 1.74 -12.17
N TRP A 155 -13.34 1.25 -10.96
CA TRP A 155 -14.58 1.42 -10.19
C TRP A 155 -14.56 2.62 -9.24
N ARG A 156 -13.42 3.29 -9.10
CA ARG A 156 -13.32 4.48 -8.25
C ARG A 156 -14.04 5.68 -8.86
N PRO A 157 -14.63 6.54 -8.03
CA PRO A 157 -15.40 7.69 -8.51
C PRO A 157 -14.61 8.69 -9.36
N ASP A 158 -13.28 8.74 -9.15
CA ASP A 158 -12.35 9.65 -9.83
C ASP A 158 -11.64 9.00 -11.04
N TYR A 159 -11.98 7.77 -11.40
CA TYR A 159 -11.39 7.11 -12.57
C TYR A 159 -11.61 7.88 -13.90
N PRO A 160 -12.74 8.57 -14.13
CA PRO A 160 -12.93 9.39 -15.33
C PRO A 160 -11.88 10.50 -15.49
N GLU A 161 -11.38 11.08 -14.38
CA GLU A 161 -10.33 12.10 -14.37
C GLU A 161 -9.01 11.52 -14.87
N TYR A 162 -8.65 10.33 -14.39
CA TYR A 162 -7.48 9.58 -14.87
C TYR A 162 -7.59 9.22 -16.35
N GLN A 163 -8.78 8.81 -16.81
CA GLN A 163 -9.02 8.54 -18.25
C GLN A 163 -8.85 9.80 -19.09
N SER A 164 -9.37 10.93 -18.62
CA SER A 164 -9.29 12.21 -19.33
C SER A 164 -7.86 12.70 -19.44
N PHE A 165 -7.08 12.64 -18.35
CA PHE A 165 -5.67 12.96 -18.37
C PHE A 165 -4.90 12.05 -19.33
N ASN A 166 -5.12 10.72 -19.24
CA ASN A 166 -4.50 9.73 -20.12
C ASN A 166 -4.78 9.99 -21.60
N ALA A 167 -6.01 10.37 -21.94
CA ALA A 167 -6.38 10.72 -23.31
C ALA A 167 -5.66 11.99 -23.80
N SER A 168 -5.52 13.00 -22.93
CA SER A 168 -4.89 14.28 -23.27
C SER A 168 -3.42 14.15 -23.64
N CYS A 169 -2.74 13.13 -23.13
CA CYS A 169 -1.34 12.84 -23.39
C CYS A 169 -1.11 11.66 -24.36
N GLY A 170 -2.16 11.19 -25.03
CA GLY A 170 -2.04 10.10 -26.01
C GLY A 170 -1.78 8.71 -25.41
N GLY A 171 -2.27 8.46 -24.19
CA GLY A 171 -2.13 7.16 -23.52
C GLY A 171 -0.89 7.05 -22.63
N CYS A 172 -0.42 8.15 -22.09
CA CYS A 172 0.85 8.20 -21.35
C CYS A 172 0.76 7.80 -19.88
N LEU A 173 -0.47 7.81 -19.29
CA LEU A 173 -0.65 7.65 -17.85
C LEU A 173 -0.75 6.18 -17.43
N PHE A 174 -1.44 5.36 -18.22
CA PHE A 174 -1.71 3.97 -17.84
C PHE A 174 -0.64 3.01 -18.33
N GLY A 175 -0.15 2.20 -17.41
CA GLY A 175 0.64 1.02 -17.70
C GLY A 175 -0.20 -0.23 -17.97
N LYS A 176 0.36 -1.40 -17.71
CA LYS A 176 -0.35 -2.68 -17.81
C LYS A 176 -1.32 -2.84 -16.65
N PRO A 177 -2.35 -3.71 -16.83
CA PRO A 177 -3.16 -4.16 -15.71
C PRO A 177 -2.29 -4.81 -14.62
N VAL A 178 -2.68 -4.61 -13.38
CA VAL A 178 -2.05 -5.28 -12.23
C VAL A 178 -2.27 -6.79 -12.31
N GLY A 179 -1.26 -7.55 -11.97
CA GLY A 179 -1.32 -9.02 -12.01
C GLY A 179 -2.43 -9.56 -11.10
N GLY A 180 -3.43 -10.20 -11.68
CA GLY A 180 -4.61 -10.70 -10.95
C GLY A 180 -5.80 -9.74 -10.92
N PHE A 181 -5.61 -8.47 -11.28
CA PHE A 181 -6.63 -7.41 -11.25
C PHE A 181 -6.74 -6.75 -12.63
N ARG A 182 -7.72 -7.18 -13.43
CA ARG A 182 -7.85 -6.71 -14.82
C ARG A 182 -8.39 -5.29 -14.96
N ASP A 183 -9.07 -4.83 -13.94
CA ASP A 183 -9.76 -3.54 -13.88
C ASP A 183 -8.95 -2.50 -13.10
N GLU A 184 -7.63 -2.74 -12.95
CA GLU A 184 -6.70 -1.92 -12.18
C GLU A 184 -5.41 -1.74 -13.00
N PHE A 185 -4.97 -0.51 -13.23
CA PHE A 185 -3.87 -0.18 -14.12
C PHE A 185 -2.78 0.56 -13.37
N TRP A 186 -1.52 0.13 -13.54
CA TRP A 186 -0.36 0.85 -13.03
C TRP A 186 -0.33 2.28 -13.54
N LEU A 187 -0.01 3.22 -12.67
CA LEU A 187 0.11 4.64 -12.99
C LEU A 187 1.56 5.04 -13.31
N ASN A 188 1.69 5.93 -14.29
CA ASN A 188 2.97 6.51 -14.67
C ASN A 188 3.32 7.68 -13.75
N ILE A 189 4.07 7.41 -12.71
CA ILE A 189 4.50 8.39 -11.70
C ILE A 189 5.73 9.21 -12.12
N ASN A 190 6.11 9.20 -13.40
CA ASN A 190 7.24 9.97 -13.90
C ASN A 190 6.92 11.46 -14.06
N THR A 191 7.90 12.31 -13.78
CA THR A 191 7.81 13.77 -13.94
C THR A 191 8.13 14.26 -15.37
N ASN A 192 8.58 13.39 -16.26
CA ASN A 192 8.90 13.72 -17.65
C ASN A 192 7.75 13.46 -18.63
N VAL A 193 6.59 13.09 -18.13
CA VAL A 193 5.36 12.86 -18.90
C VAL A 193 4.33 13.88 -18.46
N SER A 194 3.65 14.52 -19.41
CA SER A 194 2.70 15.60 -19.12
C SER A 194 1.41 15.46 -19.92
N GLY A 195 0.31 15.90 -19.33
CA GLY A 195 -1.03 15.94 -19.91
C GLY A 195 -1.82 17.14 -19.41
N THR A 196 -3.08 17.25 -19.81
CA THR A 196 -3.98 18.29 -19.32
C THR A 196 -4.81 17.74 -18.16
N ASN A 197 -4.69 18.36 -16.99
CA ASN A 197 -5.53 18.06 -15.84
C ASN A 197 -7.00 18.45 -16.16
N PRO A 198 -7.94 17.50 -16.12
CA PRO A 198 -9.33 17.78 -16.47
C PRO A 198 -10.05 18.71 -15.50
N ASN A 199 -9.58 18.78 -14.23
CA ASN A 199 -10.19 19.59 -13.19
C ASN A 199 -9.77 21.07 -13.29
N THR A 200 -8.54 21.34 -13.75
CA THR A 200 -7.97 22.70 -13.80
C THR A 200 -7.80 23.22 -15.22
N GLY A 201 -7.77 22.36 -16.23
CA GLY A 201 -7.43 22.70 -17.60
C GLY A 201 -5.95 23.05 -17.82
N GLN A 202 -5.09 22.89 -16.81
CA GLN A 202 -3.66 23.18 -16.89
C GLN A 202 -2.87 21.98 -17.41
N THR A 203 -1.77 22.26 -18.09
CA THR A 203 -0.80 21.21 -18.44
C THR A 203 0.14 20.98 -17.26
N GLU A 204 0.23 19.75 -16.83
CA GLU A 204 1.10 19.34 -15.72
C GLU A 204 1.69 17.94 -15.93
N THR A 205 2.65 17.56 -15.07
CA THR A 205 3.24 16.22 -15.12
C THR A 205 2.25 15.16 -14.63
N ALA A 206 2.42 13.92 -15.09
CA ALA A 206 1.61 12.81 -14.63
C ALA A 206 1.70 12.62 -13.10
N GLN A 207 2.91 12.75 -12.54
CA GLN A 207 3.10 12.68 -11.09
C GLN A 207 2.31 13.77 -10.35
N HIS A 208 2.34 15.04 -10.85
CA HIS A 208 1.61 16.14 -10.20
C HIS A 208 0.11 15.90 -10.24
N PHE A 209 -0.44 15.50 -11.39
CA PHE A 209 -1.85 15.12 -11.52
C PHE A 209 -2.26 14.03 -10.53
N ILE A 210 -1.44 12.96 -10.40
CA ILE A 210 -1.72 11.88 -9.44
C ILE A 210 -1.72 12.42 -8.01
N LEU A 211 -0.78 13.30 -7.65
CA LEU A 211 -0.74 13.91 -6.31
C LEU A 211 -1.97 14.80 -6.03
N ASP A 212 -2.49 15.50 -7.03
CA ASP A 212 -3.72 16.30 -6.90
C ASP A 212 -4.94 15.40 -6.65
N GLU A 213 -5.07 14.28 -7.39
CA GLU A 213 -6.15 13.32 -7.15
C GLU A 213 -6.02 12.64 -5.78
N LEU A 214 -4.81 12.30 -5.35
CA LEU A 214 -4.56 11.76 -4.00
C LEU A 214 -4.91 12.80 -2.92
N ALA A 215 -4.63 14.09 -3.13
CA ALA A 215 -5.05 15.15 -2.21
C ALA A 215 -6.58 15.21 -2.07
N ALA A 216 -7.30 15.04 -3.18
CA ALA A 216 -8.76 14.98 -3.18
C ALA A 216 -9.28 13.71 -2.46
N ARG A 217 -8.64 12.55 -2.64
CA ARG A 217 -8.95 11.31 -1.90
C ARG A 217 -8.69 11.49 -0.40
N LEU A 218 -7.57 12.11 -0.01
CA LEU A 218 -7.26 12.42 1.40
C LEU A 218 -8.32 13.32 2.05
N ALA A 219 -8.82 14.32 1.33
CA ALA A 219 -9.90 15.19 1.83
C ALA A 219 -11.19 14.39 2.08
N LYS A 220 -11.55 13.46 1.20
CA LYS A 220 -12.70 12.55 1.39
C LYS A 220 -12.48 11.61 2.57
N THR A 221 -11.27 11.03 2.68
CA THR A 221 -10.89 10.15 3.80
C THR A 221 -10.97 10.87 5.14
N ARG A 222 -10.59 12.15 5.17
CA ARG A 222 -10.78 12.98 6.37
C ARG A 222 -12.25 13.19 6.70
N SER A 223 -13.09 13.45 5.69
CA SER A 223 -14.53 13.60 5.92
C SER A 223 -15.19 12.32 6.42
N ALA A 224 -14.64 11.16 6.11
CA ALA A 224 -15.07 9.88 6.65
C ALA A 224 -14.59 9.64 8.08
N GLY A 225 -13.58 10.38 8.55
CA GLY A 225 -13.08 10.33 9.93
C GLY A 225 -11.90 9.41 10.15
N ALA A 226 -11.22 8.87 9.13
CA ALA A 226 -10.03 8.03 9.33
C ALA A 226 -8.91 8.73 10.12
N ASP A 227 -8.09 7.96 10.82
CA ASP A 227 -7.00 8.44 11.67
C ASP A 227 -5.63 8.42 10.96
N ALA A 228 -5.45 7.51 10.00
CA ALA A 228 -4.22 7.30 9.24
C ALA A 228 -4.53 6.78 7.83
N ILE A 229 -3.51 6.69 6.99
CA ILE A 229 -3.62 6.23 5.60
C ILE A 229 -2.65 5.09 5.34
N GLU A 230 -3.11 4.05 4.65
CA GLU A 230 -2.30 3.11 3.89
C GLU A 230 -2.22 3.57 2.44
N PHE A 231 -1.01 3.68 1.88
CA PHE A 231 -0.80 3.88 0.45
C PHE A 231 -0.36 2.56 -0.19
N ASP A 232 -1.21 2.01 -1.06
CA ASP A 232 -0.93 0.74 -1.74
C ASP A 232 -0.32 0.93 -3.13
N ASN A 233 0.31 -0.15 -3.63
CA ASN A 233 0.96 -0.23 -4.94
C ASN A 233 2.11 0.78 -5.13
N VAL A 234 2.88 1.04 -4.08
CA VAL A 234 3.99 1.99 -4.05
C VAL A 234 5.35 1.34 -4.30
N ASP A 235 5.38 0.28 -5.09
CA ASP A 235 6.59 -0.46 -5.48
C ASP A 235 6.65 -0.77 -6.99
N ALA A 236 6.06 0.10 -7.81
CA ALA A 236 5.90 -0.09 -9.25
C ALA A 236 7.22 -0.41 -9.98
N TYR A 237 8.36 0.11 -9.50
CA TYR A 237 9.69 -0.13 -10.10
C TYR A 237 10.12 -1.60 -10.06
N GLN A 238 9.58 -2.40 -9.15
CA GLN A 238 9.82 -3.84 -9.02
C GLN A 238 8.82 -4.67 -9.82
N ASN A 239 7.77 -4.04 -10.34
CA ASN A 239 6.65 -4.72 -10.97
C ASN A 239 6.69 -4.65 -12.50
N LYS A 240 5.94 -5.54 -13.16
CA LYS A 240 5.85 -5.59 -14.63
C LYS A 240 4.81 -4.58 -15.16
N THR A 241 4.98 -3.34 -14.80
CA THR A 241 4.03 -2.25 -15.10
C THR A 241 3.92 -1.91 -16.59
N GLY A 242 4.94 -2.21 -17.37
CA GLY A 242 5.04 -1.74 -18.76
C GLY A 242 5.47 -0.28 -18.88
N LEU A 243 5.77 0.37 -17.75
CA LEU A 243 6.25 1.75 -17.61
C LEU A 243 7.73 1.75 -17.22
N ALA A 244 8.47 2.78 -17.63
CA ALA A 244 9.88 2.94 -17.26
C ALA A 244 9.98 3.72 -15.93
N ILE A 245 9.62 3.08 -14.83
CA ILE A 245 9.72 3.66 -13.48
C ILE A 245 11.02 3.18 -12.84
N SER A 246 11.88 4.12 -12.44
CA SER A 246 13.11 3.81 -11.71
C SER A 246 12.86 3.73 -10.20
N ALA A 247 13.74 3.04 -9.47
CA ALA A 247 13.69 3.04 -8.01
C ALA A 247 13.73 4.48 -7.44
N ALA A 248 14.59 5.37 -7.99
CA ALA A 248 14.67 6.76 -7.56
C ALA A 248 13.39 7.55 -7.85
N THR A 249 12.67 7.25 -8.94
CA THR A 249 11.38 7.88 -9.23
C THR A 249 10.31 7.43 -8.23
N GLN A 250 10.29 6.13 -7.91
CA GLN A 250 9.38 5.57 -6.91
C GLN A 250 9.63 6.21 -5.55
N GLU A 251 10.87 6.20 -5.09
CA GLU A 251 11.25 6.77 -3.79
C GLU A 251 10.86 8.26 -3.65
N GLN A 252 11.03 9.04 -4.71
CA GLN A 252 10.58 10.44 -4.73
C GLN A 252 9.06 10.57 -4.65
N PHE A 253 8.33 9.73 -5.35
CA PHE A 253 6.87 9.71 -5.30
C PHE A 253 6.38 9.29 -3.91
N ASP A 254 6.98 8.27 -3.31
CA ASP A 254 6.58 7.75 -2.00
C ASP A 254 6.85 8.78 -0.89
N ALA A 255 7.99 9.46 -0.94
CA ALA A 255 8.27 10.59 -0.05
C ALA A 255 7.25 11.74 -0.24
N ALA A 256 6.82 12.00 -1.48
CA ALA A 256 5.84 13.05 -1.76
C ALA A 256 4.44 12.69 -1.23
N ILE A 257 3.96 11.46 -1.40
CA ILE A 257 2.64 11.03 -0.90
C ILE A 257 2.60 10.98 0.64
N ALA A 258 3.69 10.56 1.28
CA ALA A 258 3.80 10.61 2.74
C ALA A 258 3.72 12.07 3.25
N ASN A 259 4.46 12.99 2.64
CA ASN A 259 4.39 14.42 2.96
C ASN A 259 2.99 15.01 2.70
N LEU A 260 2.32 14.55 1.65
CA LEU A 260 0.95 14.94 1.34
C LEU A 260 -0.02 14.48 2.45
N ALA A 261 0.09 13.24 2.92
CA ALA A 261 -0.69 12.72 4.05
C ALA A 261 -0.43 13.52 5.33
N HIS A 262 0.84 13.82 5.64
CA HIS A 262 1.21 14.63 6.79
C HIS A 262 0.64 16.05 6.72
N THR A 263 0.70 16.68 5.54
CA THR A 263 0.09 18.00 5.30
C THR A 263 -1.43 17.94 5.49
N ALA A 264 -2.06 16.85 5.06
CA ALA A 264 -3.46 16.60 5.32
C ALA A 264 -3.75 16.19 6.78
N GLY A 265 -2.74 16.00 7.64
CA GLY A 265 -2.85 15.67 9.07
C GLY A 265 -3.15 14.19 9.33
N PHE A 266 -2.67 13.29 8.47
CA PHE A 266 -2.72 11.84 8.65
C PHE A 266 -1.33 11.26 8.88
N ALA A 267 -1.20 10.27 9.73
CA ALA A 267 -0.06 9.37 9.71
C ALA A 267 -0.09 8.53 8.43
N ALA A 268 1.10 8.28 7.86
CA ALA A 268 1.27 7.57 6.60
C ALA A 268 1.84 6.16 6.83
N GLY A 269 1.22 5.14 6.22
CA GLY A 269 1.67 3.76 6.17
C GLY A 269 2.30 3.40 4.84
N LEU A 270 3.52 2.85 4.88
CA LEU A 270 4.22 2.31 3.72
C LEU A 270 3.75 0.87 3.47
N LYS A 271 3.16 0.62 2.31
CA LYS A 271 2.79 -0.74 1.91
C LYS A 271 3.94 -1.42 1.17
N ASN A 272 4.35 -2.58 1.66
CA ASN A 272 5.41 -3.40 1.06
C ASN A 272 6.70 -2.58 0.81
N ASP A 273 7.11 -2.40 -0.42
CA ASP A 273 8.35 -1.71 -0.87
C ASP A 273 9.57 -1.92 0.04
N LEU A 274 9.87 -3.19 0.31
CA LEU A 274 10.94 -3.59 1.23
C LEU A 274 12.30 -3.07 0.79
N GLY A 275 12.50 -2.90 -0.53
CA GLY A 275 13.74 -2.42 -1.12
C GLY A 275 14.11 -1.00 -0.68
N GLN A 276 13.13 -0.17 -0.41
CA GLN A 276 13.29 1.25 -0.05
C GLN A 276 12.85 1.56 1.39
N ALA A 277 12.38 0.56 2.14
CA ALA A 277 11.87 0.74 3.50
C ALA A 277 12.85 1.43 4.47
N GLY A 278 14.16 1.28 4.25
CA GLY A 278 15.20 1.95 5.03
C GLY A 278 15.27 3.44 4.76
N ASP A 279 15.23 3.84 3.49
CA ASP A 279 15.36 5.24 3.05
C ASP A 279 14.04 6.00 3.24
N LEU A 280 12.90 5.31 3.09
CA LEU A 280 11.57 5.87 3.29
C LEU A 280 11.14 5.93 4.76
N GLN A 281 11.85 5.27 5.68
CA GLN A 281 11.55 5.28 7.11
C GLN A 281 11.35 6.69 7.70
N PRO A 282 12.08 7.74 7.31
CA PRO A 282 11.86 9.08 7.86
C PRO A 282 10.53 9.72 7.46
N TYR A 283 9.90 9.25 6.38
CA TYR A 283 8.67 9.81 5.82
C TYR A 283 7.42 9.11 6.32
N PHE A 284 7.47 7.80 6.55
CA PHE A 284 6.32 7.01 6.93
C PHE A 284 6.30 6.72 8.44
N ASP A 285 5.12 6.66 9.04
CA ASP A 285 4.92 6.50 10.48
C ASP A 285 4.78 5.04 10.91
N PHE A 286 4.36 4.18 9.99
CA PHE A 286 4.22 2.73 10.18
C PHE A 286 4.37 2.03 8.84
N ALA A 287 4.47 0.71 8.87
CA ALA A 287 4.51 -0.11 7.66
C ALA A 287 3.39 -1.16 7.68
N ILE A 288 2.87 -1.48 6.50
CA ILE A 288 1.96 -2.58 6.24
C ILE A 288 2.64 -3.50 5.24
N ASN A 289 2.70 -4.79 5.57
CA ASN A 289 3.40 -5.75 4.71
C ASN A 289 2.61 -7.03 4.53
N GLU A 290 2.65 -7.57 3.34
CA GLU A 290 2.08 -8.86 2.99
C GLU A 290 3.16 -9.91 2.82
N GLN A 291 3.00 -11.03 3.53
CA GLN A 291 3.72 -12.28 3.32
C GLN A 291 5.24 -12.25 3.50
N CYS A 292 5.81 -11.28 4.23
CA CYS A 292 7.26 -11.24 4.41
C CYS A 292 7.82 -12.46 5.15
N TRP A 293 7.02 -13.14 5.99
CA TRP A 293 7.43 -14.40 6.63
C TRP A 293 7.45 -15.55 5.64
N GLN A 294 6.43 -15.62 4.77
CA GLN A 294 6.36 -16.66 3.74
C GLN A 294 7.56 -16.59 2.80
N TYR A 295 7.96 -15.39 2.40
CA TYR A 295 9.07 -15.17 1.48
C TYR A 295 10.42 -14.96 2.16
N ARG A 296 10.48 -14.89 3.50
CA ARG A 296 11.69 -14.70 4.31
C ARG A 296 12.39 -13.37 4.07
N GLU A 297 11.63 -12.32 3.89
CA GLU A 297 12.12 -10.98 3.53
C GLU A 297 11.80 -9.90 4.57
N CYS A 298 11.26 -10.26 5.76
CA CYS A 298 10.93 -9.28 6.81
C CYS A 298 12.12 -8.44 7.30
N ASN A 299 13.36 -8.90 7.05
CA ASN A 299 14.59 -8.16 7.35
C ASN A 299 15.48 -7.97 6.11
N PHE A 300 14.92 -8.04 4.93
CA PHE A 300 15.68 -7.92 3.69
C PHE A 300 15.13 -6.82 2.79
N PRO A 301 15.99 -5.95 2.20
CA PRO A 301 17.42 -5.81 2.54
C PRO A 301 17.63 -5.41 4.01
N ALA A 302 18.65 -5.93 4.67
CA ALA A 302 18.88 -5.64 6.09
C ALA A 302 19.22 -4.16 6.29
N PRO A 303 18.66 -3.50 7.35
CA PRO A 303 17.87 -4.08 8.45
C PRO A 303 16.38 -4.29 8.14
N GLY A 304 15.87 -3.86 6.96
CA GLY A 304 14.51 -4.02 6.51
C GLY A 304 13.45 -3.56 7.51
N LEU A 305 12.26 -4.13 7.43
CA LEU A 305 11.16 -3.81 8.35
C LEU A 305 11.46 -4.17 9.80
N GLN A 306 12.41 -5.07 10.07
CA GLN A 306 12.79 -5.45 11.44
C GLN A 306 13.26 -4.24 12.27
N ALA A 307 13.91 -3.26 11.66
CA ALA A 307 14.37 -2.06 12.34
C ALA A 307 13.21 -1.12 12.75
N TRP A 308 12.07 -1.19 12.10
CA TRP A 308 10.97 -0.25 12.34
C TRP A 308 10.49 -0.29 13.79
N PRO A 309 10.08 -1.43 14.38
CA PRO A 309 9.72 -1.45 15.80
C PRO A 309 10.90 -1.37 16.73
N SER A 310 12.01 -2.06 16.39
CA SER A 310 13.13 -2.23 17.32
C SER A 310 14.03 -1.00 17.46
N THR A 311 14.18 -0.22 16.39
CA THR A 311 15.09 0.94 16.33
C THR A 311 14.33 2.25 16.28
N TYR A 312 13.24 2.32 15.50
CA TYR A 312 12.54 3.56 15.24
C TYR A 312 11.22 3.70 16.03
N GLY A 313 10.78 2.66 16.73
CA GLY A 313 9.53 2.68 17.50
C GLY A 313 8.27 2.77 16.64
N LYS A 314 8.36 2.39 15.35
CA LYS A 314 7.26 2.44 14.39
C LYS A 314 6.60 1.07 14.23
N ALA A 315 5.28 1.02 14.20
CA ALA A 315 4.54 -0.23 14.07
C ALA A 315 4.78 -0.89 12.71
N VAL A 316 4.83 -2.23 12.69
CA VAL A 316 4.74 -3.03 11.48
C VAL A 316 3.50 -3.91 11.59
N PHE A 317 2.56 -3.71 10.69
CA PHE A 317 1.38 -4.53 10.47
C PHE A 317 1.69 -5.52 9.37
N ASN A 318 1.69 -6.81 9.68
CA ASN A 318 2.01 -7.85 8.69
C ASN A 318 0.85 -8.82 8.57
N VAL A 319 0.50 -9.18 7.34
CA VAL A 319 -0.52 -10.19 7.04
C VAL A 319 0.09 -11.37 6.28
N GLU A 320 -0.26 -12.57 6.70
CA GLU A 320 0.05 -13.82 6.01
C GLU A 320 -1.24 -14.48 5.53
N TYR A 321 -1.20 -15.10 4.36
CA TYR A 321 -2.39 -15.72 3.76
C TYR A 321 -2.34 -17.24 3.73
N LYS A 322 -1.17 -17.84 3.61
CA LYS A 322 -0.98 -19.28 3.41
C LYS A 322 -0.10 -19.93 4.47
N LEU A 323 0.77 -19.14 5.10
CA LEU A 323 1.69 -19.66 6.10
C LEU A 323 0.97 -19.89 7.42
N ALA A 324 1.07 -21.10 7.99
CA ALA A 324 0.44 -21.39 9.29
C ALA A 324 1.00 -20.51 10.41
N THR A 325 0.16 -20.03 11.31
CA THR A 325 0.54 -19.16 12.44
C THR A 325 1.70 -19.68 13.28
N SER A 326 1.77 -21.02 13.48
CA SER A 326 2.88 -21.66 14.18
C SER A 326 4.24 -21.50 13.51
N LYS A 327 4.29 -21.06 12.24
CA LYS A 327 5.52 -20.86 11.48
C LYS A 327 6.05 -19.44 11.52
N PHE A 328 5.19 -18.44 11.84
CA PHE A 328 5.60 -17.06 11.86
C PHE A 328 5.32 -16.33 13.19
N CYS A 329 4.22 -16.61 13.88
CA CYS A 329 3.86 -15.91 15.10
C CYS A 329 4.94 -15.95 16.21
N PRO A 330 5.65 -17.07 16.46
CA PRO A 330 6.72 -17.07 17.46
C PRO A 330 7.81 -16.03 17.17
N GLN A 331 8.19 -15.88 15.91
CA GLN A 331 9.21 -14.93 15.50
C GLN A 331 8.65 -13.51 15.43
N ALA A 332 7.44 -13.32 14.90
CA ALA A 332 6.75 -12.03 14.85
C ALA A 332 6.59 -11.40 16.24
N ASN A 333 6.27 -12.22 17.25
CA ASN A 333 6.11 -11.80 18.65
C ASN A 333 7.44 -11.64 19.40
N SER A 334 8.59 -12.03 18.82
CA SER A 334 9.88 -11.89 19.48
C SER A 334 10.26 -10.41 19.61
N SER A 335 11.07 -10.08 20.61
CA SER A 335 11.57 -8.72 20.84
C SER A 335 12.43 -8.19 19.68
N GLY A 336 13.00 -9.08 18.86
CA GLY A 336 13.79 -8.71 17.69
C GLY A 336 12.96 -8.20 16.52
N TYR A 337 11.68 -8.58 16.45
CA TYR A 337 10.76 -8.14 15.38
C TYR A 337 9.62 -7.28 15.94
N ASN A 338 8.87 -7.80 16.91
CA ASN A 338 7.71 -7.13 17.52
C ASN A 338 6.66 -6.68 16.49
N PHE A 339 6.41 -7.54 15.46
CA PHE A 339 5.44 -7.27 14.41
C PHE A 339 4.01 -7.59 14.86
N ASN A 340 3.07 -6.79 14.42
CA ASN A 340 1.64 -7.06 14.58
C ASN A 340 1.16 -7.96 13.44
N SER A 341 1.53 -9.24 13.48
CA SER A 341 1.23 -10.20 12.41
C SER A 341 -0.11 -10.88 12.61
N ILE A 342 -0.84 -11.08 11.51
CA ILE A 342 -2.13 -11.77 11.47
C ILE A 342 -2.18 -12.77 10.32
N LEU A 343 -3.04 -13.79 10.45
CA LEU A 343 -3.43 -14.67 9.34
C LEU A 343 -4.82 -14.28 8.86
N LYS A 344 -4.96 -14.09 7.55
CA LYS A 344 -6.20 -13.73 6.85
C LYS A 344 -6.42 -14.59 5.62
N ASP A 345 -7.59 -14.46 5.01
CA ASP A 345 -7.77 -14.86 3.61
C ASP A 345 -7.25 -13.79 2.64
N VAL A 346 -6.92 -14.21 1.44
CA VAL A 346 -6.32 -13.33 0.41
C VAL A 346 -7.31 -12.31 -0.15
N ASN A 347 -8.62 -12.47 0.05
CA ASN A 347 -9.61 -11.51 -0.42
C ASN A 347 -9.89 -10.40 0.61
N LEU A 348 -9.28 -10.50 1.79
CA LEU A 348 -9.41 -9.51 2.86
C LEU A 348 -10.87 -9.26 3.30
N TYR A 349 -11.65 -10.36 3.39
CA TYR A 349 -12.93 -10.36 4.11
C TYR A 349 -12.69 -10.21 5.62
N ASP A 350 -13.76 -10.11 6.41
CA ASP A 350 -13.63 -10.03 7.88
C ASP A 350 -12.99 -11.29 8.48
N ILE A 351 -13.32 -12.49 8.00
CA ILE A 351 -12.80 -13.77 8.49
C ILE A 351 -12.03 -14.53 7.38
N PRO A 352 -11.04 -15.41 7.74
CA PRO A 352 -10.53 -15.62 9.11
C PRO A 352 -9.83 -14.38 9.67
N TYR A 353 -9.78 -14.25 10.97
CA TYR A 353 -8.95 -13.31 11.69
C TYR A 353 -8.21 -14.06 12.80
N THR A 354 -6.90 -14.28 12.63
CA THR A 354 -6.09 -15.00 13.62
C THR A 354 -4.84 -14.18 13.95
N PRO A 355 -4.88 -13.36 15.00
CA PRO A 355 -3.77 -12.53 15.41
C PRO A 355 -2.68 -13.34 16.13
N CYS A 356 -1.42 -12.94 15.95
CA CYS A 356 -0.29 -13.53 16.66
C CYS A 356 -0.27 -13.18 18.16
N ARG A 357 -0.81 -12.01 18.57
CA ARG A 357 -0.87 -11.52 19.96
C ARG A 357 -2.23 -11.05 20.39
#